data_2df44b4416ae953af36599eebd02e3bb
#
_entry.id   2df44b4416ae953af36599eebd02e3bb
#
_cell.length_a   1.000
_cell.length_b   1.000
_cell.length_c   1.000
_cell.angle_alpha   90.00
_cell.angle_beta   90.00
_cell.angle_gamma   90.00
#
_symmetry.space_group_name_H-M   'P 1'
#
loop_
_entity.id
_entity.type
_entity.pdbx_description
1 polymer ?
#
loop_
_entity_poly.entity_id
_entity_poly.type
_entity_poly.pdbx_seq_one_letter_code
_entity_poly.pdbx_strand_id
1 'polypeptide(L)'
;MSDLFLSFILAIIQGLTEFLPISSSAHLLLPSLLFGSKDLGLSYDIAVHAGTLVAVIYFFKSEIMLMTKSLYVNNKNLNKYKTLALCLIAATIPIVLVGFSVSDLIDQRIFGIQSIALVNIIFAGILLFAFLKRNEKKDLFKLSLYGALFIGVFQCFALIPGASRSGTAITAALLIGMNIKDATKFSFMLGIPTILGALVLLLIDIQKLDIAFNMAHLIVGFLVSMIFAFLTIKLFLAFVEKIGMLPFIVYRLFLGLFLLLII
;
A
#
# COMPACT_ATOMS: atom_id res chain seq x y z
N MET A 1 -24.12 2.81 -15.99
CA MET A 1 -22.79 3.41 -16.17
C MET A 1 -22.02 2.52 -17.13
N SER A 2 -21.32 3.03 -18.15
CA SER A 2 -20.53 2.16 -19.01
C SER A 2 -19.38 1.53 -18.21
N ASP A 3 -19.03 0.26 -18.49
CA ASP A 3 -17.96 -0.44 -17.78
C ASP A 3 -16.62 0.31 -17.89
N LEU A 4 -16.38 1.01 -19.00
CA LEU A 4 -15.19 1.83 -19.21
C LEU A 4 -15.14 3.06 -18.27
N PHE A 5 -16.30 3.69 -18.01
CA PHE A 5 -16.37 4.80 -17.06
C PHE A 5 -16.16 4.32 -15.62
N LEU A 6 -16.69 3.15 -15.28
CA LEU A 6 -16.42 2.52 -13.99
C LEU A 6 -14.92 2.22 -13.82
N SER A 7 -14.28 1.65 -14.85
CA SER A 7 -12.83 1.40 -14.85
C SER A 7 -12.04 2.69 -14.60
N PHE A 8 -12.41 3.78 -15.25
CA PHE A 8 -11.74 5.07 -15.08
C PHE A 8 -11.86 5.58 -13.63
N ILE A 9 -13.05 5.53 -13.03
CA ILE A 9 -13.27 5.97 -11.64
C ILE A 9 -12.50 5.09 -10.65
N LEU A 10 -12.57 3.76 -10.79
CA LEU A 10 -11.86 2.84 -9.90
C LEU A 10 -10.33 2.99 -10.03
N ALA A 11 -9.82 3.29 -11.23
CA ALA A 11 -8.39 3.57 -11.42
C ALA A 11 -7.93 4.86 -10.72
N ILE A 12 -8.76 5.91 -10.74
CA ILE A 12 -8.51 7.14 -9.96
C ILE A 12 -8.48 6.80 -8.46
N ILE A 13 -9.49 6.08 -7.98
CA ILE A 13 -9.58 5.66 -6.58
C ILE A 13 -8.33 4.88 -6.18
N GLN A 14 -7.92 3.88 -6.96
CA GLN A 14 -6.71 3.11 -6.69
C GLN A 14 -5.46 3.99 -6.64
N GLY A 15 -5.24 4.83 -7.65
CA GLY A 15 -4.08 5.71 -7.71
C GLY A 15 -4.00 6.70 -6.54
N LEU A 16 -5.14 7.22 -6.10
CA LEU A 16 -5.21 8.13 -4.95
C LEU A 16 -4.99 7.40 -3.63
N THR A 17 -5.52 6.19 -3.46
CA THR A 17 -5.62 5.54 -2.15
C THR A 17 -4.51 4.54 -1.85
N GLU A 18 -3.78 4.03 -2.86
CA GLU A 18 -2.76 2.99 -2.69
C GLU A 18 -1.63 3.39 -1.74
N PHE A 19 -1.17 4.63 -1.83
CA PHE A 19 -0.06 5.13 -1.02
C PHE A 19 -0.51 5.91 0.21
N LEU A 20 -1.73 6.43 0.23
CA LEU A 20 -2.30 7.07 1.41
C LEU A 20 -2.63 6.04 2.49
N PRO A 21 -2.50 6.37 3.78
CA PRO A 21 -2.76 5.43 4.88
C PRO A 21 -4.27 5.26 5.14
N ILE A 22 -5.08 4.99 4.07
CA ILE A 22 -6.55 4.93 4.11
C ILE A 22 -7.17 3.65 3.53
N SER A 23 -6.35 2.69 3.07
CA SER A 23 -6.76 1.38 2.53
C SER A 23 -7.41 1.41 1.14
N SER A 24 -6.60 1.25 0.08
CA SER A 24 -7.07 1.14 -1.31
C SER A 24 -8.04 -0.03 -1.52
N SER A 25 -7.74 -1.19 -0.92
CA SER A 25 -8.62 -2.37 -1.02
C SER A 25 -10.03 -2.13 -0.48
N ALA A 26 -10.16 -1.38 0.62
CA ALA A 26 -11.47 -1.00 1.13
C ALA A 26 -12.23 -0.13 0.10
N HIS A 27 -11.55 0.85 -0.48
CA HIS A 27 -12.18 1.77 -1.44
C HIS A 27 -12.57 1.10 -2.76
N LEU A 28 -11.81 0.12 -3.24
CA LEU A 28 -12.17 -0.64 -4.45
C LEU A 28 -13.37 -1.56 -4.23
N LEU A 29 -13.53 -2.11 -3.02
CA LEU A 29 -14.65 -2.99 -2.68
C LEU A 29 -15.96 -2.22 -2.41
N LEU A 30 -15.88 -1.00 -1.89
CA LEU A 30 -17.06 -0.23 -1.50
C LEU A 30 -18.07 0.01 -2.64
N PRO A 31 -17.70 0.34 -3.88
CA PRO A 31 -18.66 0.52 -4.95
C PRO A 31 -19.51 -0.72 -5.25
N SER A 32 -18.92 -1.90 -5.20
CA SER A 32 -19.67 -3.14 -5.41
C SER A 32 -20.55 -3.49 -4.21
N LEU A 33 -20.05 -3.31 -2.99
CA LEU A 33 -20.74 -3.64 -1.76
C LEU A 33 -21.92 -2.69 -1.45
N LEU A 34 -21.77 -1.38 -1.74
CA LEU A 34 -22.76 -0.35 -1.40
C LEU A 34 -23.77 -0.10 -2.52
N PHE A 35 -23.33 -0.14 -3.77
CA PHE A 35 -24.14 0.29 -4.92
C PHE A 35 -24.43 -0.86 -5.89
N GLY A 36 -23.99 -2.10 -5.56
CA GLY A 36 -24.15 -3.24 -6.47
C GLY A 36 -23.44 -3.03 -7.80
N SER A 37 -22.42 -2.18 -7.88
CA SER A 37 -21.65 -1.99 -9.10
C SER A 37 -20.91 -3.28 -9.46
N LYS A 38 -20.72 -3.51 -10.76
CA LYS A 38 -20.03 -4.68 -11.26
C LYS A 38 -18.58 -4.73 -10.70
N ASP A 39 -18.18 -5.87 -10.19
CA ASP A 39 -16.77 -6.18 -9.92
C ASP A 39 -16.07 -6.40 -11.29
N LEU A 40 -15.03 -5.62 -11.57
CA LEU A 40 -14.28 -5.74 -12.83
C LEU A 40 -13.30 -6.92 -12.82
N GLY A 41 -13.18 -7.60 -11.69
CA GLY A 41 -12.47 -8.86 -11.55
C GLY A 41 -10.96 -8.72 -11.38
N LEU A 42 -10.33 -9.88 -11.17
CA LEU A 42 -8.92 -10.00 -10.80
C LEU A 42 -7.96 -9.37 -11.81
N SER A 43 -8.25 -9.49 -13.12
CA SER A 43 -7.43 -8.91 -14.18
C SER A 43 -7.37 -7.38 -14.11
N TYR A 44 -8.48 -6.76 -13.72
CA TYR A 44 -8.52 -5.32 -13.53
C TYR A 44 -7.72 -4.90 -12.29
N ASP A 45 -7.85 -5.63 -11.18
CA ASP A 45 -7.05 -5.40 -9.96
C ASP A 45 -5.55 -5.48 -10.26
N ILE A 46 -5.12 -6.47 -11.06
CA ILE A 46 -3.73 -6.59 -11.52
C ILE A 46 -3.31 -5.33 -12.29
N ALA A 47 -4.12 -4.88 -13.22
CA ALA A 47 -3.79 -3.73 -14.06
C ALA A 47 -3.60 -2.44 -13.24
N VAL A 48 -4.51 -2.14 -12.32
CA VAL A 48 -4.41 -0.92 -11.50
C VAL A 48 -3.26 -0.97 -10.48
N HIS A 49 -2.96 -2.13 -9.92
CA HIS A 49 -1.80 -2.29 -9.02
C HIS A 49 -0.48 -2.25 -9.82
N ALA A 50 -0.43 -2.81 -11.02
CA ALA A 50 0.74 -2.67 -11.89
C ALA A 50 1.00 -1.20 -12.26
N GLY A 51 -0.05 -0.42 -12.53
CA GLY A 51 0.07 1.02 -12.76
C GLY A 51 0.67 1.75 -11.56
N THR A 52 0.16 1.50 -10.35
CA THR A 52 0.69 2.10 -9.12
C THR A 52 2.12 1.66 -8.81
N LEU A 53 2.47 0.40 -9.12
CA LEU A 53 3.84 -0.12 -9.00
C LEU A 53 4.81 0.63 -9.91
N VAL A 54 4.46 0.82 -11.18
CA VAL A 54 5.29 1.59 -12.11
C VAL A 54 5.46 3.03 -11.63
N ALA A 55 4.40 3.65 -11.10
CA ALA A 55 4.47 5.01 -10.55
C ALA A 55 5.49 5.13 -9.40
N VAL A 56 5.45 4.22 -8.43
CA VAL A 56 6.38 4.27 -7.27
C VAL A 56 7.81 3.93 -7.67
N ILE A 57 8.02 2.99 -8.58
CA ILE A 57 9.36 2.68 -9.13
C ILE A 57 9.92 3.91 -9.84
N TYR A 58 9.13 4.55 -10.69
CA TYR A 58 9.56 5.74 -11.41
C TYR A 58 9.86 6.90 -10.47
N PHE A 59 9.06 7.09 -9.43
CA PHE A 59 9.26 8.15 -8.43
C PHE A 59 10.57 7.96 -7.66
N PHE A 60 10.87 6.73 -7.21
CA PHE A 60 12.08 6.41 -6.43
C PHE A 60 13.23 5.86 -7.29
N LYS A 61 13.22 6.09 -8.61
CA LYS A 61 14.24 5.55 -9.53
C LYS A 61 15.68 5.88 -9.13
N SER A 62 15.90 7.07 -8.58
CA SER A 62 17.23 7.51 -8.13
C SER A 62 17.70 6.71 -6.90
N GLU A 63 16.84 6.55 -5.91
CA GLU A 63 17.10 5.73 -4.73
C GLU A 63 17.31 4.26 -5.10
N ILE A 64 16.48 3.71 -5.98
CA ILE A 64 16.59 2.34 -6.48
C ILE A 64 17.93 2.15 -7.19
N MET A 65 18.33 3.08 -8.07
CA MET A 65 19.61 3.02 -8.77
C MET A 65 20.80 3.05 -7.79
N LEU A 66 20.72 3.91 -6.76
CA LEU A 66 21.77 3.99 -5.73
C LEU A 66 21.81 2.72 -4.87
N MET A 67 20.66 2.15 -4.52
CA MET A 67 20.59 0.86 -3.82
C MET A 67 21.18 -0.26 -4.67
N THR A 68 20.79 -0.39 -5.93
CA THR A 68 21.33 -1.39 -6.86
C THR A 68 22.86 -1.24 -7.01
N LYS A 69 23.33 -0.01 -7.27
CA LYS A 69 24.76 0.28 -7.39
C LYS A 69 25.53 -0.08 -6.12
N SER A 70 24.94 0.12 -4.94
CA SER A 70 25.57 -0.17 -3.66
C SER A 70 25.85 -1.66 -3.41
N LEU A 71 25.16 -2.55 -4.12
CA LEU A 71 25.36 -4.00 -4.00
C LEU A 71 26.61 -4.48 -4.74
N TYR A 72 27.01 -3.76 -5.81
CA TYR A 72 28.14 -4.16 -6.66
C TYR A 72 29.40 -3.31 -6.46
N VAL A 73 29.23 -2.06 -5.97
CA VAL A 73 30.34 -1.12 -5.79
C VAL A 73 30.62 -0.92 -4.30
N ASN A 74 31.82 -1.33 -3.88
CA ASN A 74 32.26 -1.12 -2.50
C ASN A 74 32.71 0.34 -2.31
N ASN A 75 31.78 1.22 -1.93
CA ASN A 75 32.03 2.64 -1.69
C ASN A 75 31.34 3.06 -0.38
N LYS A 76 32.13 3.66 0.53
CA LYS A 76 31.61 4.11 1.85
C LYS A 76 30.38 5.00 1.75
N ASN A 77 30.31 5.88 0.73
CA ASN A 77 29.16 6.77 0.54
C ASN A 77 27.88 6.03 0.13
N LEU A 78 28.00 4.82 -0.42
CA LEU A 78 26.88 3.99 -0.83
C LEU A 78 26.42 3.01 0.27
N ASN A 79 27.19 2.84 1.35
CA ASN A 79 26.85 1.89 2.42
C ASN A 79 25.46 2.14 3.02
N LYS A 80 25.05 3.41 3.16
CA LYS A 80 23.70 3.76 3.64
C LYS A 80 22.58 3.23 2.72
N TYR A 81 22.80 3.22 1.40
CA TYR A 81 21.83 2.66 0.43
C TYR A 81 21.83 1.14 0.44
N LYS A 82 23.01 0.51 0.68
CA LYS A 82 23.09 -0.94 0.88
C LYS A 82 22.30 -1.37 2.12
N THR A 83 22.47 -0.66 3.24
CA THR A 83 21.69 -0.92 4.46
C THR A 83 20.20 -0.73 4.21
N LEU A 84 19.78 0.35 3.50
CA LEU A 84 18.39 0.59 3.15
C LEU A 84 17.81 -0.54 2.29
N ALA A 85 18.56 -1.02 1.28
CA ALA A 85 18.14 -2.15 0.45
C ALA A 85 17.93 -3.42 1.30
N LEU A 86 18.86 -3.73 2.19
CA LEU A 86 18.75 -4.87 3.11
C LEU A 86 17.56 -4.71 4.07
N CYS A 87 17.29 -3.49 4.55
CA CYS A 87 16.11 -3.20 5.37
C CYS A 87 14.80 -3.43 4.61
N LEU A 88 14.72 -3.01 3.34
CA LEU A 88 13.53 -3.26 2.51
C LEU A 88 13.32 -4.75 2.27
N ILE A 89 14.39 -5.50 1.98
CA ILE A 89 14.32 -6.97 1.84
C ILE A 89 13.85 -7.61 3.15
N ALA A 90 14.48 -7.28 4.28
CA ALA A 90 14.12 -7.81 5.59
C ALA A 90 12.66 -7.53 5.96
N ALA A 91 12.17 -6.30 5.68
CA ALA A 91 10.78 -5.92 5.92
C ALA A 91 9.78 -6.59 4.96
N THR A 92 10.23 -7.09 3.80
CA THR A 92 9.37 -7.79 2.83
C THR A 92 9.17 -9.26 3.20
N ILE A 93 10.17 -9.91 3.81
CA ILE A 93 10.11 -11.35 4.10
C ILE A 93 8.87 -11.76 4.89
N PRO A 94 8.49 -11.10 6.02
CA PRO A 94 7.34 -11.53 6.81
C PRO A 94 6.03 -11.56 6.02
N ILE A 95 5.74 -10.49 5.26
CA ILE A 95 4.47 -10.40 4.53
C ILE A 95 4.41 -11.38 3.35
N VAL A 96 5.54 -11.70 2.72
CA VAL A 96 5.60 -12.73 1.67
C VAL A 96 5.32 -14.10 2.26
N LEU A 97 5.96 -14.46 3.39
CA LEU A 97 5.75 -15.74 4.06
C LEU A 97 4.30 -15.90 4.54
N VAL A 98 3.76 -14.89 5.22
CA VAL A 98 2.38 -14.93 5.72
C VAL A 98 1.40 -14.90 4.55
N GLY A 99 1.58 -14.01 3.56
CA GLY A 99 0.70 -13.88 2.40
C GLY A 99 0.59 -15.18 1.61
N PHE A 100 1.72 -15.88 1.39
CA PHE A 100 1.73 -17.19 0.75
C PHE A 100 0.97 -18.24 1.59
N SER A 101 1.11 -18.21 2.92
CA SER A 101 0.46 -19.17 3.82
C SER A 101 -1.05 -18.98 3.95
N VAL A 102 -1.57 -17.76 3.68
CA VAL A 102 -2.99 -17.43 3.82
C VAL A 102 -3.65 -17.02 2.49
N SER A 103 -2.99 -17.28 1.35
CA SER A 103 -3.51 -16.91 0.02
C SER A 103 -4.93 -17.42 -0.21
N ASP A 104 -5.18 -18.72 0.05
CA ASP A 104 -6.49 -19.35 -0.14
C ASP A 104 -7.59 -18.68 0.71
N LEU A 105 -7.23 -18.13 1.88
CA LEU A 105 -8.17 -17.44 2.76
C LEU A 105 -8.49 -16.02 2.25
N ILE A 106 -7.50 -15.36 1.66
CA ILE A 106 -7.65 -14.02 1.07
C ILE A 106 -8.53 -14.10 -0.18
N ASP A 107 -8.35 -15.13 -1.00
CA ASP A 107 -9.06 -15.32 -2.27
C ASP A 107 -10.57 -15.59 -2.06
N GLN A 108 -10.96 -16.13 -0.92
CA GLN A 108 -12.37 -16.35 -0.57
C GLN A 108 -13.17 -15.07 -0.34
N ARG A 109 -12.52 -13.88 -0.32
CA ARG A 109 -13.16 -12.55 -0.11
C ARG A 109 -14.21 -12.56 1.01
N ILE A 110 -13.93 -13.27 2.11
CA ILE A 110 -14.85 -13.47 3.25
C ILE A 110 -15.14 -12.19 4.05
N PHE A 111 -14.49 -11.09 3.71
CA PHE A 111 -14.59 -9.83 4.44
C PHE A 111 -15.79 -9.01 3.95
N GLY A 112 -16.85 -8.97 4.76
CA GLY A 112 -17.99 -8.08 4.55
C GLY A 112 -17.68 -6.63 4.96
N ILE A 113 -18.63 -5.73 4.68
CA ILE A 113 -18.51 -4.29 4.97
C ILE A 113 -18.22 -4.05 6.46
N GLN A 114 -18.87 -4.80 7.37
CA GLN A 114 -18.66 -4.69 8.82
C GLN A 114 -17.21 -4.96 9.20
N SER A 115 -16.62 -6.03 8.67
CA SER A 115 -15.21 -6.38 8.94
C SER A 115 -14.27 -5.27 8.47
N ILE A 116 -14.49 -4.77 7.25
CA ILE A 116 -13.70 -3.67 6.67
C ILE A 116 -13.82 -2.41 7.52
N ALA A 117 -15.04 -2.06 7.95
CA ALA A 117 -15.31 -0.89 8.77
C ALA A 117 -14.60 -0.98 10.13
N LEU A 118 -14.74 -2.11 10.83
CA LEU A 118 -14.10 -2.33 12.14
C LEU A 118 -12.57 -2.31 12.03
N VAL A 119 -12.00 -3.03 11.06
CA VAL A 119 -10.55 -3.03 10.83
C VAL A 119 -10.04 -1.63 10.51
N ASN A 120 -10.77 -0.87 9.70
CA ASN A 120 -10.40 0.50 9.36
C ASN A 120 -10.38 1.41 10.61
N ILE A 121 -11.37 1.30 11.51
CA ILE A 121 -11.42 2.05 12.79
C ILE A 121 -10.27 1.63 13.71
N ILE A 122 -10.06 0.32 13.89
CA ILE A 122 -9.00 -0.20 14.77
C ILE A 122 -7.63 0.31 14.32
N PHE A 123 -7.30 0.15 13.02
CA PHE A 123 -6.00 0.60 12.50
C PHE A 123 -5.87 2.13 12.41
N ALA A 124 -6.98 2.87 12.31
CA ALA A 124 -6.95 4.32 12.50
C ALA A 124 -6.56 4.70 13.94
N GLY A 125 -7.11 3.99 14.93
CA GLY A 125 -6.76 4.17 16.36
C GLY A 125 -5.29 3.83 16.65
N ILE A 126 -4.77 2.74 16.09
CA ILE A 126 -3.37 2.34 16.25
C ILE A 126 -2.44 3.38 15.58
N LEU A 127 -2.78 3.88 14.38
CA LEU A 127 -2.03 4.94 13.72
C LEU A 127 -2.08 6.25 14.54
N LEU A 128 -3.24 6.60 15.11
CA LEU A 128 -3.35 7.76 16.01
C LEU A 128 -2.43 7.61 17.22
N PHE A 129 -2.45 6.45 17.89
CA PHE A 129 -1.56 6.18 19.01
C PHE A 129 -0.09 6.34 18.63
N ALA A 130 0.34 5.72 17.52
CA ALA A 130 1.71 5.84 17.02
C ALA A 130 2.08 7.29 16.69
N PHE A 131 1.16 8.02 16.05
CA PHE A 131 1.35 9.42 15.70
C PHE A 131 1.49 10.33 16.93
N LEU A 132 0.69 10.12 17.98
CA LEU A 132 0.78 10.89 19.21
C LEU A 132 2.02 10.55 20.06
N LYS A 133 2.49 9.30 20.02
CA LYS A 133 3.66 8.82 20.79
C LYS A 133 4.99 8.92 20.02
N ARG A 134 4.98 9.41 18.76
CA ARG A 134 6.19 9.52 17.96
C ARG A 134 7.25 10.41 18.62
N ASN A 135 8.51 10.05 18.46
CA ASN A 135 9.64 10.84 18.98
C ASN A 135 10.59 11.37 17.89
N GLU A 136 10.42 10.95 16.65
CA GLU A 136 11.06 11.43 15.42
C GLU A 136 12.60 11.56 15.46
N LYS A 137 13.28 10.70 16.23
CA LYS A 137 14.73 10.75 16.42
C LYS A 137 15.54 10.05 15.32
N LYS A 138 14.86 9.23 14.49
CA LYS A 138 15.50 8.44 13.44
C LYS A 138 15.12 8.94 12.05
N ASP A 139 16.11 9.09 11.20
CA ASP A 139 15.92 9.25 9.76
C ASP A 139 15.95 7.89 9.04
N LEU A 140 15.70 7.92 7.74
CA LEU A 140 15.63 6.74 6.88
C LEU A 140 16.90 5.86 6.95
N PHE A 141 18.08 6.47 7.06
CA PHE A 141 19.35 5.78 7.05
C PHE A 141 19.81 5.31 8.44
N LYS A 142 19.10 5.67 9.50
CA LYS A 142 19.29 5.15 10.86
C LYS A 142 18.39 3.96 11.20
N LEU A 143 17.62 3.48 10.21
CA LEU A 143 16.81 2.29 10.38
C LEU A 143 17.72 1.05 10.51
N SER A 144 17.55 0.30 11.58
CA SER A 144 18.23 -0.99 11.79
C SER A 144 17.47 -2.14 11.12
N LEU A 145 18.15 -3.25 10.86
CA LEU A 145 17.53 -4.46 10.33
C LEU A 145 16.42 -5.00 11.25
N TYR A 146 16.61 -4.93 12.58
CA TYR A 146 15.57 -5.30 13.55
C TYR A 146 14.34 -4.39 13.45
N GLY A 147 14.56 -3.08 13.28
CA GLY A 147 13.48 -2.13 13.06
C GLY A 147 12.74 -2.38 11.74
N ALA A 148 13.48 -2.71 10.68
CA ALA A 148 12.90 -3.07 9.40
C ALA A 148 12.07 -4.36 9.49
N LEU A 149 12.57 -5.39 10.19
CA LEU A 149 11.84 -6.63 10.43
C LEU A 149 10.56 -6.38 11.24
N PHE A 150 10.62 -5.52 12.27
CA PHE A 150 9.44 -5.12 13.03
C PHE A 150 8.38 -4.46 12.13
N ILE A 151 8.80 -3.53 11.23
CA ILE A 151 7.89 -2.93 10.25
C ILE A 151 7.29 -4.01 9.35
N GLY A 152 8.09 -4.97 8.90
CA GLY A 152 7.65 -6.08 8.05
C GLY A 152 6.63 -7.00 8.73
N VAL A 153 6.86 -7.36 9.99
CA VAL A 153 5.89 -8.15 10.80
C VAL A 153 4.60 -7.36 10.98
N PHE A 154 4.70 -6.07 11.29
CA PHE A 154 3.51 -5.23 11.45
C PHE A 154 2.77 -5.05 10.12
N GLN A 155 3.48 -5.02 8.99
CA GLN A 155 2.88 -4.96 7.67
C GLN A 155 2.03 -6.20 7.33
N CYS A 156 2.24 -7.36 7.98
CA CYS A 156 1.39 -8.54 7.75
C CYS A 156 -0.10 -8.28 8.04
N PHE A 157 -0.41 -7.36 8.94
CA PHE A 157 -1.80 -6.93 9.15
C PHE A 157 -2.44 -6.30 7.91
N ALA A 158 -1.65 -5.84 6.95
CA ALA A 158 -2.16 -5.30 5.69
C ALA A 158 -2.87 -6.33 4.81
N LEU A 159 -2.68 -7.63 5.07
CA LEU A 159 -3.44 -8.70 4.42
C LEU A 159 -4.92 -8.69 4.81
N ILE A 160 -5.29 -8.01 5.90
CA ILE A 160 -6.67 -7.83 6.32
C ILE A 160 -7.25 -6.59 5.60
N PRO A 161 -8.30 -6.72 4.77
CA PRO A 161 -8.94 -5.59 4.10
C PRO A 161 -9.38 -4.53 5.10
N GLY A 162 -9.06 -3.26 4.84
CA GLY A 162 -9.31 -2.15 5.76
C GLY A 162 -8.07 -1.72 6.57
N ALA A 163 -7.07 -2.59 6.79
CA ALA A 163 -5.90 -2.24 7.60
C ALA A 163 -5.00 -1.17 6.96
N SER A 164 -4.87 -1.16 5.64
CA SER A 164 -3.97 -0.30 4.83
C SER A 164 -2.50 -0.70 4.92
N ARG A 165 -1.91 -1.14 3.81
CA ARG A 165 -0.51 -1.52 3.71
C ARG A 165 0.43 -0.36 4.07
N SER A 166 0.20 0.80 3.47
CA SER A 166 0.96 2.02 3.79
C SER A 166 0.74 2.47 5.24
N GLY A 167 -0.51 2.39 5.72
CA GLY A 167 -0.87 2.75 7.09
C GLY A 167 -0.18 1.88 8.14
N THR A 168 -0.15 0.56 7.97
CA THR A 168 0.52 -0.35 8.90
C THR A 168 2.04 -0.14 8.93
N ALA A 169 2.67 0.00 7.75
CA ALA A 169 4.11 0.25 7.66
C ALA A 169 4.51 1.62 8.28
N ILE A 170 3.76 2.69 8.00
CA ILE A 170 3.98 4.02 8.61
C ILE A 170 3.80 3.93 10.13
N THR A 171 2.74 3.28 10.61
CA THR A 171 2.47 3.10 12.04
C THR A 171 3.66 2.47 12.75
N ALA A 172 4.16 1.34 12.25
CA ALA A 172 5.31 0.66 12.81
C ALA A 172 6.59 1.51 12.77
N ALA A 173 6.82 2.23 11.67
CA ALA A 173 7.97 3.11 11.52
C ALA A 173 7.95 4.28 12.53
N LEU A 174 6.77 4.87 12.78
CA LEU A 174 6.59 5.90 13.81
C LEU A 174 6.84 5.35 15.23
N LEU A 175 6.33 4.15 15.53
CA LEU A 175 6.53 3.50 16.85
C LEU A 175 8.00 3.24 17.17
N ILE A 176 8.82 2.92 16.18
CA ILE A 176 10.27 2.74 16.38
C ILE A 176 11.07 4.05 16.32
N GLY A 177 10.37 5.20 16.20
CA GLY A 177 10.95 6.55 16.31
C GLY A 177 11.46 7.15 15.01
N MET A 178 11.02 6.69 13.84
CA MET A 178 11.29 7.37 12.59
C MET A 178 10.51 8.68 12.49
N ASN A 179 11.11 9.69 11.83
CA ASN A 179 10.35 10.90 11.50
C ASN A 179 9.29 10.59 10.45
N ILE A 180 8.23 11.40 10.42
CA ILE A 180 7.04 11.14 9.62
C ILE A 180 7.33 11.05 8.11
N LYS A 181 8.22 11.89 7.58
CA LYS A 181 8.59 11.90 6.17
C LYS A 181 9.32 10.63 5.76
N ASP A 182 10.31 10.22 6.56
CA ASP A 182 11.13 9.06 6.27
C ASP A 182 10.37 7.74 6.55
N ALA A 183 9.48 7.72 7.55
CA ALA A 183 8.51 6.64 7.75
C ALA A 183 7.63 6.45 6.50
N THR A 184 7.13 7.55 5.93
CA THR A 184 6.33 7.54 4.70
C THR A 184 7.16 7.09 3.50
N LYS A 185 8.38 7.63 3.32
CA LYS A 185 9.29 7.19 2.24
C LYS A 185 9.60 5.71 2.30
N PHE A 186 9.95 5.21 3.50
CA PHE A 186 10.23 3.78 3.69
C PHE A 186 9.01 2.92 3.35
N SER A 187 7.83 3.30 3.84
CA SER A 187 6.57 2.61 3.53
C SER A 187 6.29 2.54 2.03
N PHE A 188 6.52 3.64 1.29
CA PHE A 188 6.30 3.67 -0.16
C PHE A 188 7.30 2.80 -0.91
N MET A 189 8.59 2.87 -0.57
CA MET A 189 9.59 1.99 -1.16
C MET A 189 9.35 0.51 -0.81
N LEU A 190 8.90 0.20 0.41
CA LEU A 190 8.50 -1.14 0.83
C LEU A 190 7.30 -1.66 0.02
N GLY A 191 6.46 -0.75 -0.48
CA GLY A 191 5.38 -1.07 -1.41
C GLY A 191 5.86 -1.73 -2.70
N ILE A 192 7.08 -1.40 -3.18
CA ILE A 192 7.59 -1.95 -4.44
C ILE A 192 7.67 -3.48 -4.39
N PRO A 193 8.47 -4.10 -3.50
CA PRO A 193 8.55 -5.55 -3.43
C PRO A 193 7.23 -6.19 -2.95
N THR A 194 6.45 -5.51 -2.12
CA THR A 194 5.17 -6.05 -1.61
C THR A 194 4.11 -6.12 -2.70
N ILE A 195 3.91 -5.03 -3.48
CA ILE A 195 2.96 -5.02 -4.60
C ILE A 195 3.42 -5.99 -5.69
N LEU A 196 4.73 -6.03 -5.97
CA LEU A 196 5.28 -6.99 -6.93
C LEU A 196 4.97 -8.44 -6.50
N GLY A 197 5.17 -8.77 -5.23
CA GLY A 197 4.84 -10.09 -4.69
C GLY A 197 3.35 -10.42 -4.82
N ALA A 198 2.47 -9.47 -4.49
CA ALA A 198 1.02 -9.63 -4.67
C ALA A 198 0.65 -9.83 -6.16
N LEU A 199 1.24 -9.06 -7.07
CA LEU A 199 1.01 -9.21 -8.51
C LEU A 199 1.45 -10.58 -9.02
N VAL A 200 2.57 -11.13 -8.53
CA VAL A 200 3.03 -12.48 -8.90
C VAL A 200 2.01 -13.53 -8.47
N LEU A 201 1.47 -13.44 -7.25
CA LEU A 201 0.42 -14.36 -6.77
C LEU A 201 -0.84 -14.24 -7.65
N LEU A 202 -1.33 -13.03 -7.88
CA LEU A 202 -2.50 -12.77 -8.72
C LEU A 202 -2.32 -13.28 -10.17
N LEU A 203 -1.11 -13.18 -10.73
CA LEU A 203 -0.81 -13.70 -12.07
C LEU A 203 -0.82 -15.24 -12.10
N ILE A 204 -0.42 -15.91 -11.02
CA ILE A 204 -0.52 -17.36 -10.90
C ILE A 204 -1.99 -17.80 -10.84
N ASP A 205 -2.83 -17.06 -10.12
CA ASP A 205 -4.24 -17.40 -9.97
C ASP A 205 -5.04 -17.13 -11.25
N ILE A 206 -4.73 -16.05 -11.98
CA ILE A 206 -5.39 -15.75 -13.25
C ILE A 206 -5.14 -16.83 -14.31
N GLN A 207 -3.98 -17.50 -14.29
CA GLN A 207 -3.67 -18.59 -15.21
C GLN A 207 -4.55 -19.83 -15.00
N LYS A 208 -5.15 -19.97 -13.81
CA LYS A 208 -6.08 -21.07 -13.47
C LYS A 208 -7.52 -20.77 -13.92
N LEU A 209 -7.81 -19.54 -14.33
CA LEU A 209 -9.15 -19.08 -14.66
C LEU A 209 -9.24 -18.78 -16.17
N ASP A 210 -10.27 -19.32 -16.81
CA ASP A 210 -10.59 -19.00 -18.21
C ASP A 210 -11.33 -17.64 -18.27
N ILE A 211 -10.57 -16.52 -18.20
CA ILE A 211 -11.13 -15.17 -18.10
C ILE A 211 -10.98 -14.43 -19.44
N ALA A 212 -12.10 -13.93 -19.96
CA ALA A 212 -12.10 -13.00 -21.08
C ALA A 212 -11.55 -11.62 -20.65
N PHE A 213 -10.49 -11.15 -21.29
CA PHE A 213 -9.87 -9.86 -20.99
C PHE A 213 -10.51 -8.74 -21.82
N ASN A 214 -10.96 -7.67 -21.17
CA ASN A 214 -11.26 -6.43 -21.86
C ASN A 214 -10.03 -5.50 -21.83
N MET A 215 -9.25 -5.52 -22.90
CA MET A 215 -8.01 -4.75 -23.00
C MET A 215 -8.20 -3.24 -22.78
N ALA A 216 -9.32 -2.67 -23.19
CA ALA A 216 -9.59 -1.25 -22.99
C ALA A 216 -9.71 -0.91 -21.48
N HIS A 217 -10.36 -1.75 -20.68
CA HIS A 217 -10.46 -1.58 -19.23
C HIS A 217 -9.09 -1.71 -18.55
N LEU A 218 -8.28 -2.67 -18.98
CA LEU A 218 -6.94 -2.89 -18.42
C LEU A 218 -6.00 -1.73 -18.71
N ILE A 219 -6.00 -1.23 -19.95
CA ILE A 219 -5.16 -0.10 -20.35
C ILE A 219 -5.57 1.18 -19.60
N VAL A 220 -6.88 1.47 -19.53
CA VAL A 220 -7.38 2.62 -18.78
C VAL A 220 -7.03 2.47 -17.29
N GLY A 221 -7.29 1.29 -16.71
CA GLY A 221 -6.93 0.98 -15.33
C GLY A 221 -5.47 1.24 -15.02
N PHE A 222 -4.57 0.69 -15.82
CA PHE A 222 -3.13 0.84 -15.69
C PHE A 222 -2.66 2.30 -15.81
N LEU A 223 -3.01 2.99 -16.89
CA LEU A 223 -2.50 4.34 -17.17
C LEU A 223 -3.04 5.37 -16.17
N VAL A 224 -4.34 5.30 -15.86
CA VAL A 224 -4.96 6.26 -14.96
C VAL A 224 -4.45 6.05 -13.53
N SER A 225 -4.40 4.81 -13.03
CA SER A 225 -3.87 4.53 -11.70
C SER A 225 -2.39 4.93 -11.57
N MET A 226 -1.57 4.73 -12.62
CA MET A 226 -0.18 5.15 -12.67
C MET A 226 -0.04 6.67 -12.51
N ILE A 227 -0.82 7.45 -13.27
CA ILE A 227 -0.76 8.92 -13.22
C ILE A 227 -1.17 9.43 -11.84
N PHE A 228 -2.32 8.97 -11.33
CA PHE A 228 -2.82 9.42 -10.04
C PHE A 228 -1.94 8.96 -8.87
N ALA A 229 -1.38 7.74 -8.93
CA ALA A 229 -0.43 7.27 -7.92
C ALA A 229 0.85 8.13 -7.89
N PHE A 230 1.42 8.46 -9.05
CA PHE A 230 2.59 9.35 -9.13
C PHE A 230 2.31 10.72 -8.51
N LEU A 231 1.18 11.32 -8.84
CA LEU A 231 0.76 12.62 -8.27
C LEU A 231 0.53 12.51 -6.76
N THR A 232 -0.11 11.44 -6.30
CA THR A 232 -0.36 11.20 -4.87
C THR A 232 0.95 11.06 -4.10
N ILE A 233 1.90 10.24 -4.56
CA ILE A 233 3.21 10.08 -3.93
C ILE A 233 3.92 11.44 -3.82
N LYS A 234 3.96 12.20 -4.93
CA LYS A 234 4.61 13.50 -4.99
C LYS A 234 4.00 14.49 -4.00
N LEU A 235 2.69 14.64 -4.02
CA LEU A 235 1.97 15.59 -3.16
C LEU A 235 2.05 15.17 -1.69
N PHE A 236 1.84 13.90 -1.38
CA PHE A 236 1.87 13.43 -0.01
C PHE A 236 3.24 13.63 0.63
N LEU A 237 4.33 13.25 -0.04
CA LEU A 237 5.68 13.46 0.47
C LEU A 237 6.06 14.94 0.60
N ALA A 238 5.51 15.82 -0.24
CA ALA A 238 5.74 17.25 -0.14
C ALA A 238 5.03 17.89 1.07
N PHE A 239 3.88 17.35 1.48
CA PHE A 239 3.03 17.98 2.48
C PHE A 239 2.93 17.22 3.80
N VAL A 240 3.36 15.94 3.86
CA VAL A 240 3.16 15.08 5.04
C VAL A 240 3.77 15.64 6.33
N GLU A 241 4.89 16.36 6.24
CA GLU A 241 5.52 16.99 7.41
C GLU A 241 4.67 18.14 7.97
N LYS A 242 3.92 18.85 7.11
CA LYS A 242 3.06 19.98 7.49
C LYS A 242 1.68 19.53 7.95
N ILE A 243 1.11 18.55 7.25
CA ILE A 243 -0.26 18.09 7.47
C ILE A 243 -0.32 17.01 8.56
N GLY A 244 0.73 16.21 8.69
CA GLY A 244 0.76 15.06 9.59
C GLY A 244 -0.15 13.92 9.15
N MET A 245 -0.48 13.02 10.08
CA MET A 245 -1.35 11.87 9.83
C MET A 245 -2.80 12.10 10.25
N LEU A 246 -3.10 13.18 10.98
CA LEU A 246 -4.44 13.44 11.52
C LEU A 246 -5.55 13.45 10.47
N PRO A 247 -5.43 14.10 9.29
CA PRO A 247 -6.49 14.10 8.30
C PRO A 247 -6.87 12.70 7.82
N PHE A 248 -5.88 11.83 7.65
CA PHE A 248 -6.08 10.44 7.21
C PHE A 248 -6.70 9.59 8.32
N ILE A 249 -6.31 9.80 9.57
CA ILE A 249 -6.90 9.15 10.74
C ILE A 249 -8.36 9.54 10.88
N VAL A 250 -8.68 10.84 10.82
CA VAL A 250 -10.06 11.36 10.91
C VAL A 250 -10.90 10.80 9.76
N TYR A 251 -10.38 10.81 8.54
CA TYR A 251 -11.04 10.22 7.38
C TYR A 251 -11.38 8.73 7.61
N ARG A 252 -10.42 7.94 8.10
CA ARG A 252 -10.62 6.51 8.38
C ARG A 252 -11.67 6.28 9.45
N LEU A 253 -11.65 7.05 10.53
CA LEU A 253 -12.65 6.96 11.60
C LEU A 253 -14.03 7.32 11.06
N PHE A 254 -14.13 8.42 10.30
CA PHE A 254 -15.40 8.81 9.67
C PHE A 254 -15.90 7.75 8.70
N LEU A 255 -15.06 7.26 7.80
CA LEU A 255 -15.42 6.21 6.84
C LEU A 255 -15.91 4.94 7.54
N GLY A 256 -15.15 4.48 8.56
CA GLY A 256 -15.53 3.27 9.29
C GLY A 256 -16.83 3.41 10.05
N LEU A 257 -17.06 4.55 10.73
CA LEU A 257 -18.33 4.83 11.40
C LEU A 257 -19.48 4.96 10.42
N PHE A 258 -19.28 5.67 9.31
CA PHE A 258 -20.28 5.79 8.24
C PHE A 258 -20.70 4.42 7.71
N LEU A 259 -19.73 3.53 7.44
CA LEU A 259 -20.02 2.19 6.96
C LEU A 259 -20.82 1.36 7.98
N LEU A 260 -20.53 1.49 9.29
CA LEU A 260 -21.29 0.80 10.34
C LEU A 260 -22.72 1.33 10.50
N LEU A 261 -22.98 2.59 10.12
CA LEU A 261 -24.31 3.20 10.24
C LEU A 261 -25.25 2.84 9.09
N ILE A 262 -24.71 2.45 7.92
CA ILE A 262 -25.52 2.12 6.72
C ILE A 262 -25.75 0.62 6.52
N ILE A 263 -25.22 -0.21 7.41
CA ILE A 263 -25.47 -1.66 7.47
C ILE A 263 -26.59 -1.96 8.46
#